data_dd44ca8f49fb9e0ca648482552580df6
#
_entry.id   dd44ca8f49fb9e0ca648482552580df6
#
_cell.length_a   1.000
_cell.length_b   1.000
_cell.length_c   1.000
_cell.angle_alpha   90.00
_cell.angle_beta   90.00
_cell.angle_gamma   90.00
#
_symmetry.space_group_name_H-M   'P 1'
#
loop_
_entity.id
_entity.type
_entity.pdbx_description
1 polymer ?
#
loop_
_entity_poly.entity_id
_entity_poly.type
_entity_poly.pdbx_seq_one_letter_code
_entity_poly.pdbx_strand_id
1 'polypeptide(L)'
;MMAAPEQPEVFRELCYRCRRPKSLCLCPTEPPMRTRTRIVLLMHPMEWRREKCTTGRLTCLNLENSEIIPGLRFDDNHRYRELIDDPDNYPVLLYPGPTARDLSQGDFPAADLGARRLVVFLIDSTWACSKVLLRENPGLLQLPRVKFTPTQPSRYVIKRQPSPDYLSTIEATHELLLALERSGLDEYPDKERLLATFFAMRDYQIERLKTDYQPRRKNK
;
A
#
# COMPACT_ATOMS: atom_id res chain seq x y z
N MET A 1 20.48 -4.29 -52.85
CA MET A 1 19.85 -4.64 -51.56
C MET A 1 19.50 -3.32 -50.86
N MET A 2 18.23 -2.95 -50.89
CA MET A 2 17.77 -1.73 -50.20
C MET A 2 17.49 -2.11 -48.71
N ALA A 3 18.12 -1.41 -47.78
CA ALA A 3 17.86 -1.58 -46.36
C ALA A 3 16.41 -1.18 -46.06
N ALA A 4 15.70 -2.01 -45.33
CA ALA A 4 14.36 -1.68 -44.84
C ALA A 4 14.43 -0.44 -43.93
N PRO A 5 13.45 0.48 -44.01
CA PRO A 5 13.47 1.65 -43.14
C PRO A 5 13.32 1.21 -41.66
N GLU A 6 14.24 1.63 -40.85
CA GLU A 6 14.16 1.50 -39.38
C GLU A 6 12.88 2.21 -38.90
N GLN A 7 11.97 1.44 -38.35
CA GLN A 7 10.78 2.01 -37.69
C GLN A 7 11.24 2.81 -36.46
N PRO A 8 10.79 4.07 -36.28
CA PRO A 8 11.18 4.85 -35.12
C PRO A 8 10.74 4.14 -33.84
N GLU A 9 11.67 3.91 -32.92
CA GLU A 9 11.37 3.40 -31.59
C GLU A 9 10.41 4.38 -30.90
N VAL A 10 9.15 3.99 -30.79
CA VAL A 10 8.13 4.76 -30.08
C VAL A 10 8.37 4.60 -28.58
N PHE A 11 9.15 5.49 -27.99
CA PHE A 11 9.33 5.56 -26.55
C PHE A 11 8.00 5.85 -25.88
N ARG A 12 7.52 4.91 -25.05
CA ARG A 12 6.30 5.10 -24.29
C ARG A 12 6.53 6.15 -23.21
N GLU A 13 5.87 7.29 -23.32
CA GLU A 13 5.91 8.30 -22.26
C GLU A 13 5.36 7.75 -20.94
N LEU A 14 6.18 7.83 -19.88
CA LEU A 14 5.82 7.36 -18.54
C LEU A 14 5.36 8.53 -17.66
N CYS A 15 4.37 8.28 -16.85
CA CYS A 15 4.00 9.18 -15.74
C CYS A 15 5.00 9.00 -14.59
N TYR A 16 5.73 10.07 -14.22
CA TYR A 16 6.73 10.01 -13.16
C TYR A 16 6.13 9.76 -11.76
N ARG A 17 4.85 10.11 -11.55
CA ARG A 17 4.14 9.88 -10.27
C ARG A 17 3.76 8.41 -10.09
N CYS A 18 2.96 7.83 -11.00
CA CYS A 18 2.49 6.45 -10.88
C CYS A 18 3.36 5.43 -11.63
N ARG A 19 4.38 5.88 -12.40
CA ARG A 19 5.30 5.05 -13.22
C ARG A 19 4.61 4.19 -14.29
N ARG A 20 3.37 4.54 -14.65
CA ARG A 20 2.65 3.89 -15.76
C ARG A 20 2.81 4.70 -17.04
N PRO A 21 2.57 4.09 -18.23
CA PRO A 21 2.43 4.86 -19.46
C PRO A 21 1.40 5.99 -19.25
N LYS A 22 1.65 7.17 -19.80
CA LYS A 22 0.74 8.33 -19.65
C LYS A 22 -0.70 8.01 -20.09
N SER A 23 -0.87 7.22 -21.16
CA SER A 23 -2.17 6.75 -21.63
C SER A 23 -2.92 5.84 -20.63
N LEU A 24 -2.23 5.32 -19.63
CA LEU A 24 -2.75 4.42 -18.60
C LEU A 24 -2.48 4.97 -17.20
N CYS A 25 -2.37 6.27 -17.10
CA CYS A 25 -2.12 6.95 -15.83
C CYS A 25 -3.29 6.77 -14.87
N LEU A 26 -2.98 6.43 -13.61
CA LEU A 26 -3.94 6.28 -12.51
C LEU A 26 -3.74 7.34 -11.42
N CYS A 27 -3.03 8.43 -11.74
CA CYS A 27 -2.93 9.54 -10.80
C CYS A 27 -4.31 10.17 -10.62
N PRO A 28 -4.73 10.44 -9.38
CA PRO A 28 -5.95 11.19 -9.14
C PRO A 28 -5.85 12.58 -9.76
N THR A 29 -6.96 13.06 -10.30
CA THR A 29 -7.11 14.44 -10.83
C THR A 29 -7.26 15.46 -9.71
N GLU A 30 -7.82 15.03 -8.59
CA GLU A 30 -8.01 15.85 -7.41
C GLU A 30 -6.79 15.82 -6.47
N PRO A 31 -6.61 16.82 -5.62
CA PRO A 31 -5.56 16.81 -4.60
C PRO A 31 -5.65 15.59 -3.70
N PRO A 32 -4.52 15.06 -3.16
CA PRO A 32 -4.56 13.97 -2.21
C PRO A 32 -5.41 14.30 -0.98
N MET A 33 -6.11 13.30 -0.46
CA MET A 33 -6.91 13.45 0.76
C MET A 33 -6.00 13.70 1.96
N ARG A 34 -6.45 14.59 2.83
CA ARG A 34 -5.75 14.89 4.07
C ARG A 34 -6.36 14.08 5.21
N THR A 35 -5.52 13.32 5.90
CA THR A 35 -5.85 12.58 7.12
C THR A 35 -5.02 13.13 8.29
N ARG A 36 -5.44 12.93 9.53
CA ARG A 36 -4.63 13.26 10.71
C ARG A 36 -3.50 12.25 10.89
N THR A 37 -3.82 10.99 10.67
CA THR A 37 -2.87 9.88 10.73
C THR A 37 -1.87 9.95 9.58
N ARG A 38 -0.60 9.70 9.89
CA ARG A 38 0.43 9.47 8.88
C ARG A 38 0.49 7.99 8.54
N ILE A 39 0.41 7.67 7.26
CA ILE A 39 0.51 6.31 6.73
C ILE A 39 1.91 6.10 6.14
N VAL A 40 2.65 5.16 6.67
CA VAL A 40 4.03 4.86 6.23
C VAL A 40 4.11 3.44 5.72
N LEU A 41 4.43 3.29 4.44
CA LEU A 41 4.54 1.98 3.79
C LEU A 41 5.99 1.52 3.79
N LEU A 42 6.29 0.48 4.56
CA LEU A 42 7.59 -0.19 4.57
C LEU A 42 7.65 -1.17 3.41
N MET A 43 8.21 -0.71 2.29
CA MET A 43 8.12 -1.45 1.03
C MET A 43 9.35 -2.31 0.78
N HIS A 44 9.14 -3.60 0.55
CA HIS A 44 10.24 -4.50 0.18
C HIS A 44 10.90 -4.07 -1.14
N PRO A 45 12.24 -4.16 -1.28
CA PRO A 45 12.95 -3.71 -2.49
C PRO A 45 12.48 -4.37 -3.79
N MET A 46 11.98 -5.60 -3.74
CA MET A 46 11.43 -6.28 -4.92
C MET A 46 10.14 -5.60 -5.41
N GLU A 47 9.24 -5.21 -4.50
CA GLU A 47 8.02 -4.47 -4.86
C GLU A 47 8.39 -3.08 -5.41
N TRP A 48 9.35 -2.42 -4.80
CA TRP A 48 9.83 -1.12 -5.25
C TRP A 48 10.41 -1.12 -6.67
N ARG A 49 11.19 -2.17 -7.02
CA ARG A 49 11.93 -2.23 -8.29
C ARG A 49 11.15 -2.88 -9.42
N ARG A 50 10.44 -3.99 -9.14
CA ARG A 50 9.80 -4.84 -10.15
C ARG A 50 8.39 -4.39 -10.51
N GLU A 51 7.63 -3.96 -9.53
CA GLU A 51 6.24 -3.58 -9.74
C GLU A 51 6.16 -2.09 -10.11
N LYS A 52 5.83 -1.82 -11.36
CA LYS A 52 5.70 -0.44 -11.87
C LYS A 52 4.57 0.35 -11.18
N CYS A 53 3.49 -0.33 -10.80
CA CYS A 53 2.36 0.27 -10.10
C CYS A 53 1.84 -0.70 -9.05
N THR A 54 2.24 -0.52 -7.80
CA THR A 54 1.76 -1.29 -6.66
C THR A 54 0.59 -0.61 -5.99
N THR A 55 -0.20 -1.38 -5.24
CA THR A 55 -1.29 -0.82 -4.41
C THR A 55 -0.76 0.19 -3.40
N GLY A 56 0.45 -0.01 -2.85
CA GLY A 56 1.09 0.97 -1.97
C GLY A 56 1.39 2.31 -2.65
N ARG A 57 1.89 2.32 -3.90
CA ARG A 57 2.08 3.58 -4.64
C ARG A 57 0.77 4.30 -4.88
N LEU A 58 -0.28 3.57 -5.23
CA LEU A 58 -1.61 4.16 -5.43
C LEU A 58 -2.16 4.74 -4.11
N THR A 59 -1.92 4.08 -2.98
CA THR A 59 -2.25 4.60 -1.66
C THR A 59 -1.61 5.97 -1.45
N CYS A 60 -0.28 6.09 -1.63
CA CYS A 60 0.43 7.35 -1.42
C CYS A 60 0.08 8.44 -2.45
N LEU A 61 -0.41 8.10 -3.63
CA LEU A 61 -0.91 9.10 -4.57
C LEU A 61 -2.25 9.72 -4.15
N ASN A 62 -3.00 9.03 -3.31
CA ASN A 62 -4.32 9.46 -2.84
C ASN A 62 -4.32 10.08 -1.44
N LEU A 63 -3.25 9.93 -0.66
CA LEU A 63 -3.14 10.43 0.71
C LEU A 63 -1.99 11.41 0.85
N GLU A 64 -2.27 12.62 1.34
CA GLU A 64 -1.27 13.67 1.56
C GLU A 64 -0.25 13.26 2.64
N ASN A 65 -0.75 12.79 3.78
CA ASN A 65 0.06 12.36 4.92
C ASN A 65 0.52 10.90 4.76
N SER A 66 1.15 10.57 3.62
CA SER A 66 1.64 9.22 3.38
C SER A 66 3.01 9.22 2.70
N GLU A 67 3.79 8.21 2.98
CA GLU A 67 5.10 8.03 2.37
C GLU A 67 5.47 6.54 2.22
N ILE A 68 6.43 6.29 1.32
CA ILE A 68 7.00 4.95 1.11
C ILE A 68 8.46 4.99 1.55
N ILE A 69 8.83 4.10 2.44
CA ILE A 69 10.24 3.85 2.80
C ILE A 69 10.64 2.51 2.20
N PRO A 70 11.37 2.48 1.09
CA PRO A 70 11.85 1.24 0.50
C PRO A 70 13.08 0.74 1.24
N GLY A 71 13.09 -0.54 1.60
CA GLY A 71 14.23 -1.13 2.31
C GLY A 71 14.00 -2.57 2.75
N LEU A 72 15.07 -3.21 3.19
CA LEU A 72 15.02 -4.51 3.86
C LEU A 72 15.28 -4.35 5.37
N ARG A 73 16.16 -3.42 5.75
CA ARG A 73 16.48 -3.07 7.13
C ARG A 73 16.06 -1.63 7.37
N PHE A 74 15.09 -1.42 8.26
CA PHE A 74 14.55 -0.10 8.59
C PHE A 74 15.19 0.47 9.85
N ASP A 75 15.67 -0.37 10.76
CA ASP A 75 16.35 0.09 11.99
C ASP A 75 17.57 0.98 11.68
N ASP A 76 18.21 0.80 10.53
CA ASP A 76 19.32 1.64 10.04
C ASP A 76 18.87 2.76 9.08
N ASN A 77 17.57 2.87 8.78
CA ASN A 77 17.05 3.85 7.84
C ASN A 77 16.78 5.19 8.56
N HIS A 78 17.45 6.26 8.09
CA HIS A 78 17.33 7.59 8.69
C HIS A 78 15.89 8.06 8.79
N ARG A 79 15.11 7.95 7.69
CA ARG A 79 13.72 8.41 7.68
C ARG A 79 12.81 7.62 8.63
N TYR A 80 13.02 6.32 8.74
CA TYR A 80 12.29 5.48 9.69
C TYR A 80 12.62 5.88 11.13
N ARG A 81 13.91 6.11 11.43
CA ARG A 81 14.37 6.57 12.75
C ARG A 81 13.78 7.92 13.12
N GLU A 82 13.80 8.90 12.21
CA GLU A 82 13.15 10.20 12.44
C GLU A 82 11.69 10.05 12.87
N LEU A 83 10.93 9.13 12.25
CA LEU A 83 9.52 8.95 12.58
C LEU A 83 9.30 8.27 13.92
N ILE A 84 10.20 7.37 14.33
CA ILE A 84 10.09 6.64 15.60
C ILE A 84 10.61 7.46 16.79
N ASP A 85 11.70 8.20 16.57
CA ASP A 85 12.38 8.92 17.64
C ASP A 85 11.76 10.32 17.90
N ASP A 86 10.86 10.79 17.02
CA ASP A 86 10.13 12.05 17.18
C ASP A 86 9.11 11.95 18.31
N PRO A 87 9.25 12.73 19.41
CA PRO A 87 8.36 12.68 20.56
C PRO A 87 6.92 13.10 20.24
N ASP A 88 6.71 13.85 19.14
CA ASP A 88 5.37 14.27 18.70
C ASP A 88 4.65 13.19 17.90
N ASN A 89 5.30 12.07 17.64
CA ASN A 89 4.70 10.91 16.98
C ASN A 89 4.32 9.81 17.98
N TYR A 90 3.26 9.07 17.63
CA TYR A 90 2.89 7.80 18.26
C TYR A 90 2.97 6.69 17.21
N PRO A 91 4.13 6.03 17.08
CA PRO A 91 4.33 5.01 16.05
C PRO A 91 3.65 3.70 16.46
N VAL A 92 2.92 3.10 15.52
CA VAL A 92 2.29 1.78 15.66
C VAL A 92 2.51 0.95 14.40
N LEU A 93 2.52 -0.38 14.53
CA LEU A 93 2.60 -1.30 13.40
C LEU A 93 1.22 -1.90 13.14
N LEU A 94 0.70 -1.75 11.93
CA LEU A 94 -0.48 -2.50 11.47
C LEU A 94 -0.05 -3.93 11.16
N TYR A 95 -0.22 -4.81 12.13
CA TYR A 95 0.13 -6.22 11.99
C TYR A 95 -0.63 -7.08 13.00
N PRO A 96 -1.28 -8.18 12.58
CA PRO A 96 -2.02 -9.03 13.50
C PRO A 96 -1.09 -9.72 14.50
N GLY A 97 -1.64 -10.08 15.65
CA GLY A 97 -0.93 -10.80 16.70
C GLY A 97 -1.69 -10.78 18.02
N PRO A 98 -1.26 -11.57 19.00
CA PRO A 98 -1.99 -11.73 20.27
C PRO A 98 -2.04 -10.44 21.10
N THR A 99 -1.07 -9.53 20.95
CA THR A 99 -1.03 -8.25 21.65
C THR A 99 -1.50 -7.07 20.78
N ALA A 100 -2.00 -7.33 19.55
CA ALA A 100 -2.48 -6.25 18.68
C ALA A 100 -3.84 -5.74 19.15
N ARG A 101 -3.96 -4.42 19.37
CA ARG A 101 -5.20 -3.73 19.70
C ARG A 101 -6.15 -3.76 18.52
N ASP A 102 -7.41 -4.09 18.74
CA ASP A 102 -8.40 -4.22 17.67
C ASP A 102 -9.20 -2.92 17.50
N LEU A 103 -8.83 -2.17 16.47
CA LEU A 103 -9.49 -0.90 16.14
C LEU A 103 -10.99 -1.09 15.82
N SER A 104 -11.38 -2.26 15.31
CA SER A 104 -12.79 -2.56 15.00
C SER A 104 -13.65 -2.71 16.25
N GLN A 105 -13.02 -2.97 17.40
CA GLN A 105 -13.65 -3.07 18.71
C GLN A 105 -13.50 -1.77 19.52
N GLY A 106 -12.93 -0.71 18.95
CA GLY A 106 -12.61 0.51 19.68
C GLY A 106 -11.48 0.33 20.69
N ASP A 107 -10.71 -0.76 20.60
CA ASP A 107 -9.60 -1.06 21.52
C ASP A 107 -8.34 -0.30 21.08
N PHE A 108 -8.37 1.03 21.20
CA PHE A 108 -7.20 1.87 21.00
C PHE A 108 -6.98 2.72 22.24
N PRO A 109 -5.75 2.77 22.77
CA PRO A 109 -5.44 3.57 23.96
C PRO A 109 -5.33 5.06 23.59
N ALA A 110 -6.48 5.71 23.36
CA ALA A 110 -6.51 7.12 22.98
C ALA A 110 -5.81 8.02 24.03
N ALA A 111 -5.86 7.62 25.30
CA ALA A 111 -5.13 8.32 26.36
C ALA A 111 -3.61 8.27 26.16
N ASP A 112 -3.07 7.15 25.65
CA ASP A 112 -1.64 7.00 25.37
C ASP A 112 -1.22 7.82 24.15
N LEU A 113 -2.11 8.04 23.19
CA LEU A 113 -1.86 8.91 22.05
C LEU A 113 -1.67 10.37 22.49
N GLY A 114 -2.55 10.86 23.37
CA GLY A 114 -2.53 12.25 23.81
C GLY A 114 -2.63 13.23 22.65
N ALA A 115 -1.76 14.23 22.64
CA ALA A 115 -1.67 15.21 21.54
C ALA A 115 -0.75 14.78 20.37
N ARG A 116 -0.14 13.58 20.48
CA ARG A 116 0.81 13.08 19.47
C ARG A 116 0.10 12.70 18.17
N ARG A 117 0.84 12.75 17.07
CA ARG A 117 0.36 12.29 15.76
C ARG A 117 0.47 10.77 15.68
N LEU A 118 -0.63 10.11 15.32
CA LEU A 118 -0.60 8.70 15.02
C LEU A 118 0.17 8.43 13.72
N VAL A 119 1.20 7.59 13.78
CA VAL A 119 1.99 7.13 12.64
C VAL A 119 1.83 5.64 12.51
N VAL A 120 1.15 5.20 11.45
CA VAL A 120 0.89 3.78 11.22
C VAL A 120 1.83 3.25 10.14
N PHE A 121 2.67 2.29 10.54
CA PHE A 121 3.52 1.55 9.64
C PHE A 121 2.77 0.34 9.07
N LEU A 122 2.76 0.19 7.74
CA LEU A 122 2.25 -0.97 7.02
C LEU A 122 3.38 -1.64 6.26
N ILE A 123 3.44 -2.96 6.28
CA ILE A 123 4.39 -3.74 5.47
C ILE A 123 3.81 -3.92 4.07
N ASP A 124 4.45 -3.32 3.06
CA ASP A 124 4.07 -3.46 1.65
C ASP A 124 5.01 -4.45 0.94
N SER A 125 4.61 -5.70 0.95
CA SER A 125 5.37 -6.82 0.37
C SER A 125 4.46 -8.01 0.11
N THR A 126 4.99 -9.03 -0.59
CA THR A 126 4.32 -10.33 -0.60
C THR A 126 4.35 -10.97 0.79
N TRP A 127 3.41 -11.87 1.08
CA TRP A 127 3.33 -12.55 2.38
C TRP A 127 4.60 -13.32 2.77
N ALA A 128 5.28 -13.91 1.80
CA ALA A 128 6.57 -14.53 2.05
C ALA A 128 7.64 -13.52 2.44
N CYS A 129 7.69 -12.38 1.74
CA CYS A 129 8.63 -11.30 2.01
C CYS A 129 8.32 -10.55 3.31
N SER A 130 7.05 -10.46 3.73
CA SER A 130 6.70 -9.81 4.99
C SER A 130 7.31 -10.50 6.21
N LYS A 131 7.35 -11.83 6.21
CA LYS A 131 8.02 -12.61 7.27
C LYS A 131 9.53 -12.34 7.31
N VAL A 132 10.15 -12.19 6.14
CA VAL A 132 11.58 -11.83 6.05
C VAL A 132 11.79 -10.43 6.59
N LEU A 133 10.97 -9.44 6.19
CA LEU A 133 11.05 -8.07 6.69
C LEU A 133 10.96 -8.01 8.22
N LEU A 134 10.02 -8.72 8.82
CA LEU A 134 9.87 -8.75 10.28
C LEU A 134 11.07 -9.40 10.98
N ARG A 135 11.64 -10.45 10.40
CA ARG A 135 12.83 -11.09 10.96
C ARG A 135 14.06 -10.18 10.91
N GLU A 136 14.22 -9.44 9.80
CA GLU A 136 15.34 -8.50 9.62
C GLU A 136 15.18 -7.19 10.43
N ASN A 137 13.98 -6.94 10.97
CA ASN A 137 13.63 -5.73 11.72
C ASN A 137 12.89 -6.07 13.03
N PRO A 138 13.58 -6.66 14.02
CA PRO A 138 12.96 -7.03 15.28
C PRO A 138 12.37 -5.82 16.03
N GLY A 139 12.90 -4.61 15.82
CA GLY A 139 12.37 -3.36 16.37
C GLY A 139 10.93 -3.07 15.95
N LEU A 140 10.51 -3.49 14.76
CA LEU A 140 9.11 -3.34 14.31
C LEU A 140 8.13 -4.07 15.22
N LEU A 141 8.51 -5.24 15.74
CA LEU A 141 7.66 -6.02 16.64
C LEU A 141 7.62 -5.49 18.08
N GLN A 142 8.49 -4.55 18.40
CA GLN A 142 8.50 -3.82 19.67
C GLN A 142 7.48 -2.67 19.67
N LEU A 143 7.09 -2.17 18.50
CA LEU A 143 6.06 -1.14 18.38
C LEU A 143 4.72 -1.65 18.89
N PRO A 144 3.88 -0.78 19.48
CA PRO A 144 2.47 -1.10 19.72
C PRO A 144 1.85 -1.57 18.41
N ARG A 145 1.11 -2.69 18.47
CA ARG A 145 0.47 -3.26 17.28
C ARG A 145 -1.01 -2.97 17.25
N VAL A 146 -1.49 -2.66 16.07
CA VAL A 146 -2.93 -2.50 15.80
C VAL A 146 -3.36 -3.49 14.72
N LYS A 147 -4.62 -3.88 14.77
CA LYS A 147 -5.30 -4.69 13.77
C LYS A 147 -6.71 -4.17 13.59
N PHE A 148 -7.39 -4.66 12.58
CA PHE A 148 -8.83 -4.49 12.37
C PHE A 148 -9.42 -5.79 11.83
N THR A 149 -10.73 -5.93 11.93
CA THR A 149 -11.49 -6.96 11.21
C THR A 149 -12.00 -6.35 9.92
N PRO A 150 -11.61 -6.88 8.73
CA PRO A 150 -12.07 -6.35 7.46
C PRO A 150 -13.60 -6.38 7.36
N THR A 151 -14.19 -5.31 6.82
CA THR A 151 -15.65 -5.25 6.59
C THR A 151 -16.06 -6.10 5.40
N GLN A 152 -15.12 -6.36 4.46
CA GLN A 152 -15.33 -7.16 3.27
C GLN A 152 -14.06 -7.96 2.93
N PRO A 153 -14.19 -9.12 2.26
CA PRO A 153 -13.03 -9.87 1.76
C PRO A 153 -12.31 -9.09 0.67
N SER A 154 -11.03 -9.42 0.45
CA SER A 154 -10.23 -8.78 -0.60
C SER A 154 -10.86 -8.93 -1.98
N ARG A 155 -10.93 -7.83 -2.70
CA ARG A 155 -11.38 -7.76 -4.10
C ARG A 155 -10.23 -7.86 -5.12
N TYR A 156 -9.02 -8.19 -4.64
CA TYR A 156 -7.83 -8.33 -5.50
C TYR A 156 -7.74 -9.74 -6.11
N VAL A 157 -8.65 -10.04 -7.01
CA VAL A 157 -8.81 -11.37 -7.64
C VAL A 157 -7.64 -11.80 -8.55
N ILE A 158 -6.72 -10.89 -8.88
CA ILE A 158 -5.59 -11.16 -9.78
C ILE A 158 -4.42 -11.83 -9.05
N LYS A 159 -4.20 -11.47 -7.79
CA LYS A 159 -3.18 -12.09 -6.95
C LYS A 159 -3.83 -13.11 -6.02
N ARG A 160 -3.28 -14.34 -6.00
CA ARG A 160 -3.75 -15.37 -5.06
C ARG A 160 -3.43 -14.94 -3.64
N GLN A 161 -4.44 -14.72 -2.84
CA GLN A 161 -4.33 -14.41 -1.41
C GLN A 161 -4.26 -15.72 -0.60
N PRO A 162 -3.48 -15.78 0.50
CA PRO A 162 -3.48 -16.93 1.41
C PRO A 162 -4.84 -17.20 2.07
N SER A 163 -5.61 -16.16 2.34
CA SER A 163 -6.99 -16.19 2.88
C SER A 163 -7.77 -15.00 2.31
N PRO A 164 -9.12 -15.08 2.22
CA PRO A 164 -9.97 -13.95 1.82
C PRO A 164 -9.79 -12.69 2.66
N ASP A 165 -9.38 -12.82 3.92
CA ASP A 165 -9.17 -11.72 4.86
C ASP A 165 -7.84 -10.98 4.65
N TYR A 166 -6.98 -11.50 3.77
CA TYR A 166 -5.71 -10.85 3.45
C TYR A 166 -5.89 -9.79 2.38
N LEU A 167 -5.96 -8.55 2.81
CA LEU A 167 -6.18 -7.39 1.96
C LEU A 167 -4.90 -6.96 1.23
N SER A 168 -5.06 -6.31 0.08
CA SER A 168 -3.97 -5.54 -0.54
C SER A 168 -3.69 -4.27 0.29
N THR A 169 -2.53 -3.67 0.11
CA THR A 169 -2.10 -2.49 0.88
C THR A 169 -3.11 -1.34 0.82
N ILE A 170 -3.70 -1.09 -0.36
CA ILE A 170 -4.71 -0.02 -0.52
C ILE A 170 -6.03 -0.37 0.16
N GLU A 171 -6.47 -1.64 0.09
CA GLU A 171 -7.66 -2.11 0.82
C GLU A 171 -7.42 -2.07 2.32
N ALA A 172 -6.25 -2.52 2.79
CA ALA A 172 -5.88 -2.47 4.20
C ALA A 172 -5.82 -1.04 4.73
N THR A 173 -5.34 -0.09 3.93
CA THR A 173 -5.32 1.33 4.29
C THR A 173 -6.74 1.89 4.35
N HIS A 174 -7.62 1.52 3.41
CA HIS A 174 -9.02 1.92 3.44
C HIS A 174 -9.73 1.44 4.71
N GLU A 175 -9.62 0.15 5.03
CA GLU A 175 -10.24 -0.43 6.24
C GLU A 175 -9.66 0.17 7.53
N LEU A 176 -8.34 0.43 7.56
CA LEU A 176 -7.69 1.12 8.66
C LEU A 176 -8.29 2.51 8.88
N LEU A 177 -8.41 3.33 7.83
CA LEU A 177 -8.96 4.68 7.93
C LEU A 177 -10.43 4.67 8.35
N LEU A 178 -11.22 3.70 7.88
CA LEU A 178 -12.60 3.50 8.35
C LEU A 178 -12.65 3.15 9.85
N ALA A 179 -11.73 2.30 10.33
CA ALA A 179 -11.68 1.92 11.73
C ALA A 179 -11.24 3.10 12.62
N LEU A 180 -10.25 3.89 12.17
CA LEU A 180 -9.78 5.10 12.86
C LEU A 180 -10.86 6.18 12.93
N GLU A 181 -11.63 6.39 11.85
CA GLU A 181 -12.73 7.34 11.85
C GLU A 181 -13.83 6.91 12.84
N ARG A 182 -14.22 5.64 12.84
CA ARG A 182 -15.20 5.11 13.80
C ARG A 182 -14.77 5.27 15.25
N SER A 183 -13.47 5.23 15.50
CA SER A 183 -12.89 5.45 16.83
C SER A 183 -12.67 6.93 17.17
N GLY A 184 -13.03 7.87 16.28
CA GLY A 184 -12.82 9.31 16.46
C GLY A 184 -11.36 9.76 16.39
N LEU A 185 -10.45 8.89 15.94
CA LEU A 185 -9.01 9.15 15.86
C LEU A 185 -8.61 9.90 14.58
N ASP A 186 -9.40 9.75 13.52
CA ASP A 186 -9.14 10.38 12.23
C ASP A 186 -10.43 10.85 11.55
N GLU A 187 -10.27 11.55 10.42
CA GLU A 187 -11.32 11.90 9.47
C GLU A 187 -10.98 11.29 8.12
N TYR A 188 -11.95 10.61 7.50
CA TYR A 188 -11.79 10.00 6.20
C TYR A 188 -12.80 10.57 5.20
N PRO A 189 -12.49 11.72 4.58
CA PRO A 189 -13.49 12.55 3.88
C PRO A 189 -14.03 11.92 2.60
N ASP A 190 -13.22 11.17 1.84
CA ASP A 190 -13.62 10.54 0.57
C ASP A 190 -13.33 9.04 0.61
N LYS A 191 -14.26 8.31 1.20
CA LYS A 191 -14.12 6.88 1.47
C LYS A 191 -13.98 6.02 0.22
N GLU A 192 -14.58 6.46 -0.88
CA GLU A 192 -14.57 5.67 -2.13
C GLU A 192 -13.30 5.83 -2.95
N ARG A 193 -12.53 6.89 -2.75
CA ARG A 193 -11.41 7.27 -3.62
C ARG A 193 -10.31 6.22 -3.69
N LEU A 194 -9.88 5.67 -2.55
CA LEU A 194 -8.85 4.63 -2.53
C LEU A 194 -9.31 3.40 -3.32
N LEU A 195 -10.55 2.96 -3.08
CA LEU A 195 -11.11 1.80 -3.74
C LEU A 195 -11.38 2.06 -5.23
N ALA A 196 -11.83 3.25 -5.62
CA ALA A 196 -12.01 3.62 -7.02
C ALA A 196 -10.69 3.54 -7.80
N THR A 197 -9.61 4.09 -7.24
CA THR A 197 -8.27 3.99 -7.83
C THR A 197 -7.79 2.54 -7.92
N PHE A 198 -8.05 1.73 -6.89
CA PHE A 198 -7.73 0.32 -6.88
C PHE A 198 -8.51 -0.47 -7.94
N PHE A 199 -9.81 -0.24 -8.05
CA PHE A 199 -10.65 -0.92 -9.03
C PHE A 199 -10.25 -0.57 -10.46
N ALA A 200 -9.96 0.69 -10.75
CA ALA A 200 -9.45 1.11 -12.06
C ALA A 200 -8.14 0.36 -12.43
N MET A 201 -7.23 0.19 -11.47
CA MET A 201 -6.02 -0.60 -11.68
C MET A 201 -6.33 -2.08 -11.91
N ARG A 202 -7.15 -2.69 -11.06
CA ARG A 202 -7.52 -4.11 -11.10
C ARG A 202 -8.22 -4.46 -12.42
N ASP A 203 -9.22 -3.66 -12.79
CA ASP A 203 -10.05 -3.93 -13.96
C ASP A 203 -9.24 -3.82 -15.24
N TYR A 204 -8.32 -2.85 -15.33
CA TYR A 204 -7.34 -2.78 -16.39
C TYR A 204 -6.47 -4.06 -16.46
N GLN A 205 -6.00 -4.58 -15.33
CA GLN A 205 -5.18 -5.79 -15.32
C GLN A 205 -5.99 -7.03 -15.75
N ILE A 206 -7.26 -7.14 -15.34
CA ILE A 206 -8.18 -8.21 -15.76
C ILE A 206 -8.37 -8.16 -17.28
N GLU A 207 -8.63 -6.99 -17.85
CA GLU A 207 -8.80 -6.80 -19.28
C GLU A 207 -7.54 -7.26 -20.06
N ARG A 208 -6.37 -6.86 -19.59
CA ARG A 208 -5.10 -7.28 -20.19
C ARG A 208 -4.90 -8.79 -20.15
N LEU A 209 -5.24 -9.45 -19.07
CA LEU A 209 -5.15 -10.91 -18.94
C LEU A 209 -6.07 -11.63 -19.95
N LYS A 210 -7.24 -11.07 -20.25
CA LYS A 210 -8.15 -11.61 -21.26
C LYS A 210 -7.60 -11.46 -22.68
N THR A 211 -6.98 -10.31 -22.97
CA THR A 211 -6.44 -10.00 -24.31
C THR A 211 -5.10 -10.71 -24.57
N ASP A 212 -4.27 -10.89 -23.55
CA ASP A 212 -2.96 -11.55 -23.68
C ASP A 212 -3.07 -13.10 -23.65
N TYR A 213 -4.26 -13.66 -23.34
CA TYR A 213 -4.51 -15.09 -23.43
C TYR A 213 -4.69 -15.51 -24.90
N GLN A 214 -3.59 -15.69 -25.63
CA GLN A 214 -3.56 -16.48 -26.84
C GLN A 214 -3.33 -17.96 -26.45
N PRO A 215 -4.26 -18.88 -26.74
CA PRO A 215 -4.02 -20.30 -26.47
C PRO A 215 -2.74 -20.71 -27.22
N ARG A 216 -1.74 -21.22 -26.49
CA ARG A 216 -0.54 -21.80 -27.11
C ARG A 216 -1.01 -22.80 -28.16
N ARG A 217 -0.76 -22.52 -29.45
CA ARG A 217 -0.98 -23.48 -30.53
C ARG A 217 -0.18 -24.73 -30.12
N LYS A 218 -0.89 -25.82 -29.85
CA LYS A 218 -0.27 -27.14 -29.72
C LYS A 218 0.26 -27.45 -31.10
N ASN A 219 1.58 -27.33 -31.28
CA ASN A 219 2.23 -27.92 -32.44
C ASN A 219 2.04 -29.44 -32.32
N LYS A 220 1.30 -30.00 -33.30
CA LYS A 220 1.21 -31.45 -33.52
C LYS A 220 2.52 -31.94 -34.09
#